data_b48739d8e35a622ec936b26aa3d5e6ac
#
_entry.id   b48739d8e35a622ec936b26aa3d5e6ac
#
_cell.length_a   1.000
_cell.length_b   1.000
_cell.length_c   1.000
_cell.angle_alpha   90.00
_cell.angle_beta   90.00
_cell.angle_gamma   90.00
#
_symmetry.space_group_name_H-M   'P 1'
#
loop_
_entity.id
_entity.type
_entity.pdbx_description
1 polymer ?
#
loop_
_entity_poly.entity_id
_entity_poly.type
_entity_poly.pdbx_seq_one_letter_code
_entity_poly.pdbx_strand_id
1 'polypeptide(L)'
;MAEDKITAAETANEGTKKSENIVELARPYGFEGKEYGEIDLTGLEKLTVQDAIDVQRQLFGEGEAAASVLCETTTAFARAMAVKATGMPIEFFKLMPRGAFKRVAGAVRRHLNVESRTENHVMHLEKPRHYKGKEYRDIDLNGVADLNTLNESEAENRMAREGFVV
;
A
#
# COMPACT_ATOMS: atom_id res chain seq x y z
N MET A 1 53.15 -28.83 21.53
CA MET A 1 52.14 -29.80 21.12
C MET A 1 50.90 -29.57 21.96
N ALA A 2 49.95 -28.88 21.44
CA ALA A 2 48.55 -28.90 21.87
C ALA A 2 47.77 -28.18 20.79
N GLU A 3 47.00 -28.92 20.02
CA GLU A 3 46.15 -28.41 18.96
C GLU A 3 44.82 -27.99 19.58
N ASP A 4 44.51 -26.73 19.48
CA ASP A 4 43.19 -26.20 19.83
C ASP A 4 42.22 -26.39 18.68
N LYS A 5 41.24 -27.22 18.92
CA LYS A 5 40.05 -27.37 18.11
C LYS A 5 39.07 -26.24 18.43
N ILE A 6 38.99 -25.29 17.57
CA ILE A 6 37.87 -24.34 17.56
C ILE A 6 36.76 -24.95 16.70
N THR A 7 35.72 -25.40 17.35
CA THR A 7 34.48 -25.84 16.68
C THR A 7 33.58 -24.65 16.51
N ALA A 8 33.46 -24.20 15.29
CA ALA A 8 32.49 -23.19 14.90
C ALA A 8 31.08 -23.78 14.98
N ALA A 9 30.26 -23.20 15.84
CA ALA A 9 28.81 -23.38 15.79
C ALA A 9 28.22 -22.18 15.08
N GLU A 10 28.22 -22.24 13.75
CA GLU A 10 27.35 -21.38 12.96
C GLU A 10 25.92 -21.98 13.00
N THR A 11 25.17 -21.52 13.99
CA THR A 11 23.74 -21.77 14.00
C THR A 11 23.10 -20.79 13.04
N ALA A 12 22.75 -21.27 11.85
CA ALA A 12 21.97 -20.55 10.88
C ALA A 12 20.66 -20.07 11.50
N ASN A 13 20.55 -18.78 11.69
CA ASN A 13 19.30 -18.10 11.99
C ASN A 13 18.56 -17.86 10.67
N GLU A 14 17.95 -18.89 10.12
CA GLU A 14 16.94 -18.75 9.09
C GLU A 14 15.64 -18.23 9.73
N GLY A 15 15.69 -16.98 10.18
CA GLY A 15 14.49 -16.21 10.47
C GLY A 15 13.75 -16.00 9.17
N THR A 16 12.68 -16.78 8.96
CA THR A 16 11.70 -16.55 7.90
C THR A 16 11.30 -15.08 7.94
N LYS A 17 11.74 -14.28 6.98
CA LYS A 17 11.39 -12.87 6.85
C LYS A 17 9.88 -12.83 6.63
N LYS A 18 9.11 -12.61 7.72
CA LYS A 18 7.66 -12.38 7.61
C LYS A 18 7.47 -11.23 6.61
N SER A 19 6.57 -11.41 5.66
CA SER A 19 6.24 -10.37 4.68
C SER A 19 5.91 -9.07 5.43
N GLU A 20 6.45 -7.94 5.00
CA GLU A 20 6.19 -6.62 5.58
C GLU A 20 4.69 -6.26 5.56
N ASN A 21 3.92 -6.99 4.78
CA ASN A 21 2.47 -6.86 4.65
C ASN A 21 1.68 -7.73 5.65
N ILE A 22 2.34 -8.49 6.54
CA ILE A 22 1.69 -9.18 7.65
C ILE A 22 1.78 -8.31 8.90
N VAL A 23 0.63 -7.87 9.39
CA VAL A 23 0.53 -6.96 10.55
C VAL A 23 0.19 -7.75 11.81
N GLU A 24 1.16 -7.91 12.70
CA GLU A 24 0.91 -8.51 14.01
C GLU A 24 0.15 -7.53 14.92
N LEU A 25 -0.87 -8.03 15.59
CA LEU A 25 -1.63 -7.27 16.57
C LEU A 25 -1.03 -7.45 17.96
N ALA A 26 -0.94 -6.37 18.73
CA ALA A 26 -0.41 -6.40 20.08
C ALA A 26 -1.30 -7.23 21.05
N ARG A 27 -2.57 -7.37 20.69
CA ARG A 27 -3.56 -8.22 21.38
C ARG A 27 -4.45 -8.85 20.32
N PRO A 28 -4.85 -10.10 20.46
CA PRO A 28 -5.80 -10.72 19.55
C PRO A 28 -7.10 -9.89 19.44
N TYR A 29 -7.62 -9.78 18.24
CA TYR A 29 -8.86 -9.09 17.94
C TYR A 29 -9.96 -10.11 17.64
N GLY A 30 -11.01 -10.11 18.48
CA GLY A 30 -12.17 -10.96 18.29
C GLY A 30 -13.17 -10.33 17.31
N PHE A 31 -13.56 -11.08 16.29
CA PHE A 31 -14.61 -10.68 15.34
C PHE A 31 -15.38 -11.92 14.90
N GLU A 32 -16.71 -11.86 15.00
CA GLU A 32 -17.63 -12.96 14.63
C GLU A 32 -17.24 -14.34 15.22
N GLY A 33 -16.82 -14.34 16.49
CA GLY A 33 -16.46 -15.57 17.22
C GLY A 33 -15.08 -16.15 16.87
N LYS A 34 -14.28 -15.45 16.06
CA LYS A 34 -12.89 -15.81 15.75
C LYS A 34 -11.92 -14.78 16.33
N GLU A 35 -10.75 -15.25 16.71
CA GLU A 35 -9.66 -14.39 17.18
C GLU A 35 -8.58 -14.25 16.10
N TYR A 36 -8.14 -13.02 15.87
CA TYR A 36 -7.12 -12.65 14.90
C TYR A 36 -5.91 -12.07 15.64
N GLY A 37 -4.79 -12.77 15.60
CA GLY A 37 -3.51 -12.29 16.15
C GLY A 37 -2.71 -11.48 15.13
N GLU A 38 -2.98 -11.67 13.86
CA GLU A 38 -2.33 -10.98 12.75
C GLU A 38 -3.30 -10.71 11.62
N ILE A 39 -3.00 -9.73 10.80
CA ILE A 39 -3.76 -9.37 9.60
C ILE A 39 -2.84 -9.51 8.40
N ASP A 40 -3.22 -10.37 7.47
CA ASP A 40 -2.52 -10.58 6.22
C ASP A 40 -2.97 -9.55 5.17
N LEU A 41 -2.09 -8.60 4.87
CA LEU A 41 -2.28 -7.57 3.84
C LEU A 41 -1.48 -7.86 2.56
N THR A 42 -0.99 -9.08 2.35
CA THR A 42 -0.23 -9.44 1.15
C THR A 42 -1.01 -9.19 -0.15
N GLY A 43 -2.35 -9.16 -0.06
CA GLY A 43 -3.21 -8.76 -1.16
C GLY A 43 -2.96 -7.33 -1.67
N LEU A 44 -2.35 -6.44 -0.89
CA LEU A 44 -1.95 -5.10 -1.34
C LEU A 44 -1.05 -5.16 -2.58
N GLU A 45 -0.20 -6.17 -2.68
CA GLU A 45 0.72 -6.34 -3.82
C GLU A 45 0.02 -6.55 -5.16
N LYS A 46 -1.25 -6.95 -5.13
CA LYS A 46 -2.08 -7.19 -6.31
C LYS A 46 -2.89 -5.96 -6.72
N LEU A 47 -3.02 -4.99 -5.81
CA LEU A 47 -3.80 -3.80 -6.07
C LEU A 47 -3.06 -2.88 -7.05
N THR A 48 -3.83 -2.20 -7.84
CA THR A 48 -3.37 -1.27 -8.87
C THR A 48 -3.74 0.16 -8.53
N VAL A 49 -3.20 1.12 -9.26
CA VAL A 49 -3.63 2.52 -9.18
C VAL A 49 -5.12 2.65 -9.47
N GLN A 50 -5.67 1.82 -10.38
CA GLN A 50 -7.11 1.83 -10.67
C GLN A 50 -7.93 1.44 -9.44
N ASP A 51 -7.47 0.49 -8.63
CA ASP A 51 -8.14 0.11 -7.37
C ASP A 51 -8.16 1.26 -6.36
N ALA A 52 -7.08 2.02 -6.28
CA ALA A 52 -7.01 3.21 -5.42
C ALA A 52 -7.99 4.30 -5.90
N ILE A 53 -8.06 4.54 -7.20
CA ILE A 53 -9.01 5.45 -7.84
C ILE A 53 -10.46 5.03 -7.55
N ASP A 54 -10.77 3.77 -7.68
CA ASP A 54 -12.12 3.24 -7.44
C ASP A 54 -12.52 3.39 -5.98
N VAL A 55 -11.59 3.14 -5.04
CA VAL A 55 -11.80 3.40 -3.61
C VAL A 55 -12.09 4.87 -3.36
N GLN A 56 -11.33 5.77 -3.98
CA GLN A 56 -11.52 7.21 -3.82
C GLN A 56 -12.89 7.66 -4.33
N ARG A 57 -13.31 7.18 -5.51
CA ARG A 57 -14.65 7.44 -6.06
C ARG A 57 -15.77 6.92 -5.15
N GLN A 58 -15.59 5.71 -4.62
CA GLN A 58 -16.54 5.13 -3.69
C GLN A 58 -16.70 6.01 -2.45
N LEU A 59 -15.60 6.38 -1.81
CA LEU A 59 -15.61 7.22 -0.60
C LEU A 59 -16.22 8.60 -0.85
N PHE A 60 -15.97 9.18 -2.02
CA PHE A 60 -16.60 10.42 -2.44
C PHE A 60 -18.12 10.24 -2.56
N GLY A 61 -18.58 9.17 -3.21
CA GLY A 61 -20.01 8.84 -3.33
C GLY A 61 -20.70 8.54 -2.00
N GLU A 62 -19.96 8.03 -1.02
CA GLU A 62 -20.44 7.78 0.35
C GLU A 62 -20.49 9.04 1.22
N GLY A 63 -20.02 10.19 0.71
CA GLY A 63 -19.99 11.47 1.42
C GLY A 63 -18.87 11.57 2.47
N GLU A 64 -17.82 10.77 2.37
CA GLU A 64 -16.63 10.85 3.22
C GLU A 64 -15.80 12.09 2.87
N ALA A 65 -16.26 13.27 3.35
CA ALA A 65 -15.70 14.57 2.99
C ALA A 65 -14.18 14.68 3.23
N ALA A 66 -13.65 14.07 4.30
CA ALA A 66 -12.23 14.07 4.56
C ALA A 66 -11.45 13.28 3.48
N ALA A 67 -12.00 12.18 2.99
CA ALA A 67 -11.39 11.38 1.93
C ALA A 67 -11.37 12.13 0.59
N SER A 68 -12.32 13.03 0.36
CA SER A 68 -12.37 13.88 -0.84
C SER A 68 -11.23 14.89 -0.92
N VAL A 69 -10.70 15.33 0.22
CA VAL A 69 -9.66 16.38 0.30
C VAL A 69 -8.28 15.78 0.60
N LEU A 70 -8.22 14.83 1.54
CA LEU A 70 -6.97 14.28 2.07
C LEU A 70 -6.62 12.91 1.49
N CYS A 71 -7.49 12.36 0.63
CA CYS A 71 -7.30 11.11 -0.11
C CYS A 71 -6.64 9.98 0.71
N GLU A 72 -5.47 9.55 0.31
CA GLU A 72 -4.73 8.40 0.84
C GLU A 72 -4.33 8.52 2.30
N THR A 73 -4.29 9.73 2.85
CA THR A 73 -3.92 9.96 4.25
C THR A 73 -5.04 9.65 5.23
N THR A 74 -6.27 9.46 4.73
CA THR A 74 -7.44 9.26 5.59
C THR A 74 -7.54 7.84 6.12
N THR A 75 -8.23 7.73 7.26
CA THR A 75 -8.57 6.44 7.87
C THR A 75 -9.56 5.66 7.00
N ALA A 76 -10.49 6.37 6.34
CA ALA A 76 -11.48 5.78 5.45
C ALA A 76 -10.80 5.12 4.24
N PHE A 77 -9.85 5.80 3.61
CA PHE A 77 -9.09 5.25 2.49
C PHE A 77 -8.27 4.02 2.90
N ALA A 78 -7.50 4.12 3.99
CA ALA A 78 -6.71 2.99 4.48
C ALA A 78 -7.59 1.78 4.82
N ARG A 79 -8.80 2.00 5.37
CA ARG A 79 -9.79 0.95 5.64
C ARG A 79 -10.29 0.30 4.36
N ALA A 80 -10.68 1.07 3.37
CA ALA A 80 -11.19 0.55 2.10
C ALA A 80 -10.11 -0.24 1.33
N MET A 81 -8.87 0.23 1.34
CA MET A 81 -7.74 -0.50 0.76
C MET A 81 -7.47 -1.82 1.51
N ALA A 82 -7.54 -1.83 2.85
CA ALA A 82 -7.40 -3.05 3.65
C ALA A 82 -8.52 -4.06 3.35
N VAL A 83 -9.76 -3.60 3.16
CA VAL A 83 -10.89 -4.44 2.70
C VAL A 83 -10.58 -5.08 1.35
N LYS A 84 -10.13 -4.30 0.37
CA LYS A 84 -9.76 -4.82 -0.96
C LYS A 84 -8.61 -5.83 -0.89
N ALA A 85 -7.62 -5.58 -0.06
CA ALA A 85 -6.45 -6.45 0.07
C ALA A 85 -6.76 -7.78 0.74
N THR A 86 -7.65 -7.78 1.74
CA THR A 86 -7.92 -8.96 2.57
C THR A 86 -9.20 -9.71 2.19
N GLY A 87 -10.14 -9.05 1.50
CA GLY A 87 -11.49 -9.55 1.29
C GLY A 87 -12.36 -9.61 2.54
N MET A 88 -11.87 -9.09 3.68
CA MET A 88 -12.65 -9.03 4.92
C MET A 88 -13.78 -7.99 4.81
N PRO A 89 -14.91 -8.19 5.50
CA PRO A 89 -15.99 -7.22 5.51
C PRO A 89 -15.53 -5.88 6.11
N ILE A 90 -16.13 -4.79 5.69
CA ILE A 90 -15.75 -3.45 6.14
C ILE A 90 -15.95 -3.28 7.65
N GLU A 91 -16.92 -3.97 8.22
CA GLU A 91 -17.22 -3.99 9.65
C GLU A 91 -16.05 -4.52 10.47
N PHE A 92 -15.31 -5.48 9.93
CA PHE A 92 -14.11 -6.01 10.57
C PHE A 92 -13.13 -4.89 10.92
N PHE A 93 -12.89 -3.99 9.99
CA PHE A 93 -11.98 -2.86 10.21
C PHE A 93 -12.63 -1.67 10.90
N LYS A 94 -13.95 -1.46 10.73
CA LYS A 94 -14.71 -0.42 11.43
C LYS A 94 -14.77 -0.64 12.94
N LEU A 95 -14.93 -1.90 13.35
CA LEU A 95 -15.06 -2.30 14.75
C LEU A 95 -13.71 -2.59 15.43
N MET A 96 -12.64 -2.64 14.65
CA MET A 96 -11.31 -2.92 15.17
C MET A 96 -10.85 -1.82 16.14
N PRO A 97 -10.24 -2.17 17.29
CA PRO A 97 -9.67 -1.20 18.21
C PRO A 97 -8.71 -0.25 17.48
N ARG A 98 -8.82 1.05 17.79
CA ARG A 98 -8.04 2.11 17.11
C ARG A 98 -6.54 1.83 17.04
N GLY A 99 -5.95 1.29 18.13
CA GLY A 99 -4.53 0.98 18.18
C GLY A 99 -4.13 -0.12 17.21
N ALA A 100 -4.97 -1.15 17.07
CA ALA A 100 -4.78 -2.23 16.11
C ALA A 100 -4.94 -1.71 14.68
N PHE A 101 -6.02 -0.96 14.41
CA PHE A 101 -6.24 -0.39 13.08
C PHE A 101 -5.13 0.59 12.66
N LYS A 102 -4.55 1.34 13.59
CA LYS A 102 -3.43 2.26 13.27
C LYS A 102 -2.22 1.50 12.70
N ARG A 103 -1.96 0.27 13.15
CA ARG A 103 -0.91 -0.60 12.56
C ARG A 103 -1.27 -1.03 11.14
N VAL A 104 -2.50 -1.45 10.92
CA VAL A 104 -3.03 -1.81 9.59
C VAL A 104 -2.92 -0.62 8.64
N ALA A 105 -3.43 0.55 9.03
CA ALA A 105 -3.35 1.77 8.24
C ALA A 105 -1.90 2.20 7.95
N GLY A 106 -0.99 2.00 8.92
CA GLY A 106 0.44 2.24 8.73
C GLY A 106 1.06 1.31 7.68
N ALA A 107 0.68 0.04 7.67
CA ALA A 107 1.15 -0.92 6.66
C ALA A 107 0.61 -0.57 5.27
N VAL A 108 -0.68 -0.24 5.14
CA VAL A 108 -1.28 0.23 3.88
C VAL A 108 -0.53 1.44 3.33
N ARG A 109 -0.36 2.49 4.16
CA ARG A 109 0.35 3.72 3.73
C ARG A 109 1.80 3.44 3.35
N ARG A 110 2.49 2.61 4.12
CA ARG A 110 3.87 2.23 3.82
C ARG A 110 3.95 1.53 2.46
N HIS A 111 3.04 0.58 2.20
CA HIS A 111 2.98 -0.11 0.92
C HIS A 111 2.75 0.85 -0.26
N LEU A 112 1.87 1.85 -0.10
CA LEU A 112 1.62 2.86 -1.13
C LEU A 112 2.81 3.81 -1.36
N ASN A 113 3.65 4.02 -0.33
CA ASN A 113 4.76 4.98 -0.38
C ASN A 113 6.14 4.32 -0.62
N VAL A 114 6.24 2.99 -0.57
CA VAL A 114 7.54 2.26 -0.67
C VAL A 114 8.09 2.27 -2.09
N GLU A 115 7.36 2.74 -3.07
CA GLU A 115 7.80 2.58 -4.44
C GLU A 115 8.44 3.82 -5.03
N SER A 116 9.64 3.66 -5.38
CA SER A 116 10.45 4.36 -6.36
C SER A 116 11.53 5.28 -5.80
N ARG A 117 12.75 4.83 -6.00
CA ARG A 117 13.88 5.75 -6.13
C ARG A 117 13.76 6.43 -7.47
N THR A 118 13.53 7.74 -7.46
CA THR A 118 13.59 8.54 -8.68
C THR A 118 14.99 9.10 -8.80
N GLU A 119 15.71 8.75 -9.84
CA GLU A 119 17.00 9.28 -10.16
C GLU A 119 16.94 9.85 -11.59
N ASN A 120 17.30 11.12 -11.75
CA ASN A 120 17.27 11.82 -13.03
C ASN A 120 15.93 11.72 -13.78
N HIS A 121 14.80 11.88 -13.08
CA HIS A 121 13.45 11.72 -13.65
C HIS A 121 13.13 10.32 -14.19
N VAL A 122 13.94 9.32 -13.89
CA VAL A 122 13.64 7.92 -14.15
C VAL A 122 13.25 7.24 -12.86
N MET A 123 12.05 6.68 -12.83
CA MET A 123 11.52 5.93 -11.69
C MET A 123 11.88 4.45 -11.87
N HIS A 124 12.69 3.92 -10.96
CA HIS A 124 13.03 2.50 -10.92
C HIS A 124 12.01 1.73 -10.09
N LEU A 125 11.33 0.77 -10.71
CA LEU A 125 10.34 -0.06 -10.04
C LEU A 125 11.05 -1.17 -9.26
N GLU A 126 10.69 -1.37 -8.01
CA GLU A 126 11.20 -2.50 -7.21
C GLU A 126 10.82 -3.85 -7.81
N LYS A 127 9.61 -3.94 -8.35
CA LYS A 127 9.11 -5.13 -9.03
C LYS A 127 8.75 -4.77 -10.48
N PRO A 128 9.23 -5.54 -11.46
CA PRO A 128 8.86 -5.32 -12.86
C PRO A 128 7.33 -5.37 -13.05
N ARG A 129 6.81 -4.49 -13.89
CA ARG A 129 5.39 -4.48 -14.26
C ARG A 129 5.22 -4.89 -15.72
N HIS A 130 4.20 -5.68 -16.00
CA HIS A 130 3.88 -6.13 -17.35
C HIS A 130 2.63 -5.39 -17.86
N TYR A 131 2.76 -4.77 -19.01
CA TYR A 131 1.64 -4.13 -19.68
C TYR A 131 1.71 -4.36 -21.19
N LYS A 132 0.63 -4.83 -21.79
CA LYS A 132 0.54 -5.15 -23.23
C LYS A 132 1.71 -5.99 -23.76
N GLY A 133 2.11 -7.03 -22.98
CA GLY A 133 3.20 -7.94 -23.37
C GLY A 133 4.61 -7.39 -23.21
N LYS A 134 4.77 -6.19 -22.69
CA LYS A 134 6.06 -5.56 -22.41
C LYS A 134 6.33 -5.48 -20.91
N GLU A 135 7.55 -5.81 -20.50
CA GLU A 135 8.02 -5.65 -19.14
C GLU A 135 8.61 -4.25 -18.96
N TYR A 136 8.22 -3.59 -17.88
CA TYR A 136 8.72 -2.28 -17.47
C TYR A 136 9.41 -2.43 -16.13
N ARG A 137 10.67 -2.01 -16.05
CA ARG A 137 11.47 -1.92 -14.82
C ARG A 137 11.70 -0.46 -14.45
N ASP A 138 11.72 0.38 -15.46
CA ASP A 138 11.96 1.79 -15.34
C ASP A 138 10.84 2.55 -16.03
N ILE A 139 10.43 3.65 -15.43
CA ILE A 139 9.47 4.61 -16.00
C ILE A 139 10.22 5.93 -16.21
N ASP A 140 10.38 6.31 -17.45
CA ASP A 140 11.00 7.57 -17.81
C ASP A 140 9.96 8.70 -17.70
N LEU A 141 10.23 9.64 -16.80
CA LEU A 141 9.40 10.81 -16.53
C LEU A 141 10.01 12.10 -17.13
N ASN A 142 11.07 12.00 -17.94
CA ASN A 142 11.71 13.18 -18.55
C ASN A 142 10.72 14.01 -19.38
N GLY A 143 9.72 13.36 -20.00
CA GLY A 143 8.66 14.06 -20.72
C GLY A 143 7.81 15.01 -19.86
N VAL A 144 7.86 14.88 -18.54
CA VAL A 144 7.12 15.80 -17.62
C VAL A 144 7.72 17.20 -17.68
N ALA A 145 9.03 17.31 -17.94
CA ALA A 145 9.70 18.61 -18.08
C ALA A 145 9.22 19.42 -19.30
N ASP A 146 8.66 18.75 -20.30
CA ASP A 146 8.13 19.36 -21.51
C ASP A 146 6.65 19.79 -21.38
N LEU A 147 6.01 19.45 -20.26
CA LEU A 147 4.64 19.87 -19.99
C LEU A 147 4.59 21.37 -19.72
N ASN A 148 3.53 21.98 -20.21
CA ASN A 148 3.24 23.38 -19.97
C ASN A 148 1.95 23.54 -19.13
N THR A 149 1.66 24.78 -18.74
CA THR A 149 0.51 25.09 -17.89
C THR A 149 -0.84 24.72 -18.50
N LEU A 150 -0.93 24.63 -19.83
CA LEU A 150 -2.14 24.16 -20.51
C LEU A 150 -2.31 22.66 -20.28
N ASN A 151 -1.26 21.86 -20.43
CA ASN A 151 -1.31 20.41 -20.16
C ASN A 151 -1.68 20.13 -18.72
N GLU A 152 -1.14 20.92 -17.78
CA GLU A 152 -1.48 20.85 -16.36
C GLU A 152 -2.96 21.13 -16.13
N SER A 153 -3.48 22.26 -16.65
CA SER A 153 -4.91 22.62 -16.54
C SER A 153 -5.84 21.61 -17.19
N GLU A 154 -5.45 21.01 -18.30
CA GLU A 154 -6.23 19.96 -18.96
C GLU A 154 -6.28 18.68 -18.10
N ALA A 155 -5.16 18.29 -17.49
CA ALA A 155 -5.09 17.15 -16.58
C ALA A 155 -5.96 17.38 -15.35
N GLU A 156 -5.85 18.56 -14.70
CA GLU A 156 -6.67 18.96 -13.54
C GLU A 156 -8.16 18.93 -13.86
N ASN A 157 -8.56 19.55 -14.99
CA ASN A 157 -9.95 19.56 -15.42
C ASN A 157 -10.48 18.15 -15.71
N ARG A 158 -9.65 17.28 -16.27
CA ARG A 158 -10.01 15.89 -16.50
C ARG A 158 -10.19 15.16 -15.18
N MET A 159 -9.26 15.30 -14.25
CA MET A 159 -9.35 14.71 -12.92
C MET A 159 -10.62 15.17 -12.20
N ALA A 160 -10.92 16.47 -12.21
CA ALA A 160 -12.14 17.01 -11.60
C ALA A 160 -13.42 16.43 -12.20
N ARG A 161 -13.48 16.25 -13.54
CA ARG A 161 -14.62 15.64 -14.23
C ARG A 161 -14.79 14.16 -13.92
N GLU A 162 -13.69 13.46 -13.71
CA GLU A 162 -13.68 12.04 -13.35
C GLU A 162 -13.91 11.80 -11.85
N GLY A 163 -14.14 12.86 -11.07
CA GLY A 163 -14.44 12.80 -9.63
C GLY A 163 -13.21 12.74 -8.74
N PHE A 164 -12.04 13.14 -9.26
CA PHE A 164 -10.86 13.41 -8.44
C PHE A 164 -10.91 14.84 -7.94
N VAL A 165 -10.60 15.03 -6.66
CA VAL A 165 -10.36 16.36 -6.10
C VAL A 165 -8.88 16.68 -6.29
N VAL A 166 -8.60 17.77 -6.94
CA VAL A 166 -7.26 18.31 -7.15
C VAL A 166 -6.82 19.07 -5.90
#